data_29c7176c2b067bf83120b6f68c4fb540
#
_entry.id   29c7176c2b067bf83120b6f68c4fb540
#
_cell.length_a   1.000
_cell.length_b   1.000
_cell.length_c   1.000
_cell.angle_alpha   90.00
_cell.angle_beta   90.00
_cell.angle_gamma   90.00
#
_symmetry.space_group_name_H-M   'P 1'
#
loop_
_entity.id
_entity.type
_entity.pdbx_description
1 polymer ?
#
loop_
_entity_poly.entity_id
_entity_poly.type
_entity_poly.pdbx_seq_one_letter_code
_entity_poly.pdbx_strand_id
1 'polypeptide(L)'
;MEMQEILGLPIALPDGVDYDDYIIGTYIVSYPAALPVPIIAPFLAIEQSTGTWLPVPGETPEVRCQHIAKVIGVYEMPDYEATVPPNLQNRQWFVQVAYPEVNIGEQIPMLLTTVVGNISMGGDIKVVDIRLPKKYVDGFQGPKFGVDGIREILGVPKRPLLNNMIKPCTGYTCEVGAELFRRAAAGGCDIVKDDELIADASFNSALERVRCYMEIEKQVYEETGEHTLYTVNVTDKIPKVFETARRAVELGANAVMINYLAVGFPVMQALAEDPSINVPILAHMDVAGAFYMSPYHGMSSHLVLGKLPRLAGADVVVIPAPYGKAPVIDYKFKNAAKNLSFPLYNLKPTFPMASGGITPSMVPQVVADLGNDIVIGSGGGIHAHPQGPIAGGKAFRQAIDATMQGIPVAEYAKEHEELAIALKEWADPFSKGVKI
;
A
#
# COMPACT_ATOMS: atom_id res chain seq x y z
N MET A 1 -15.80 -32.50 -23.47
CA MET A 1 -16.66 -31.34 -23.76
C MET A 1 -16.26 -30.82 -25.13
N GLU A 2 -17.16 -30.86 -26.10
CA GLU A 2 -16.87 -30.28 -27.39
C GLU A 2 -16.76 -28.76 -27.26
N MET A 3 -15.99 -28.09 -28.14
CA MET A 3 -15.80 -26.66 -28.13
C MET A 3 -17.13 -25.87 -28.12
N GLN A 4 -18.19 -26.44 -28.72
CA GLN A 4 -19.54 -25.88 -28.68
C GLN A 4 -20.19 -25.89 -27.28
N GLU A 5 -19.87 -26.85 -26.43
CA GLU A 5 -20.39 -26.89 -25.05
C GLU A 5 -19.66 -25.86 -24.15
N ILE A 6 -18.38 -25.61 -24.42
CA ILE A 6 -17.62 -24.54 -23.74
C ILE A 6 -18.16 -23.16 -24.13
N LEU A 7 -18.46 -22.96 -25.42
CA LEU A 7 -19.08 -21.74 -25.95
C LEU A 7 -20.52 -21.51 -25.44
N GLY A 8 -21.20 -22.57 -24.97
CA GLY A 8 -22.51 -22.48 -24.32
C GLY A 8 -22.47 -22.01 -22.86
N LEU A 9 -21.27 -21.83 -22.25
CA LEU A 9 -21.18 -21.20 -20.96
C LEU A 9 -21.60 -19.71 -21.05
N PRO A 10 -22.37 -19.19 -20.10
CA PRO A 10 -22.70 -17.76 -20.11
C PRO A 10 -21.44 -16.94 -20.08
N ILE A 11 -21.12 -16.34 -21.23
CA ILE A 11 -19.91 -15.52 -21.44
C ILE A 11 -20.07 -14.15 -20.73
N ALA A 12 -21.30 -13.74 -20.45
CA ALA A 12 -21.60 -12.50 -19.75
C ALA A 12 -22.55 -12.75 -18.58
N LEU A 13 -22.49 -11.91 -17.56
CA LEU A 13 -23.58 -11.81 -16.59
C LEU A 13 -24.79 -11.24 -17.32
N PRO A 14 -25.96 -11.90 -17.28
CA PRO A 14 -27.16 -11.33 -17.85
C PRO A 14 -27.49 -9.99 -17.19
N ASP A 15 -28.10 -9.06 -17.93
CA ASP A 15 -28.67 -7.85 -17.35
C ASP A 15 -29.67 -8.23 -16.23
N GLY A 16 -29.58 -7.51 -15.10
CA GLY A 16 -30.41 -7.78 -13.93
C GLY A 16 -29.84 -8.79 -12.93
N VAL A 17 -28.65 -9.34 -13.14
CA VAL A 17 -27.92 -10.12 -12.13
C VAL A 17 -27.32 -9.16 -11.08
N ASP A 18 -27.44 -9.54 -9.80
CA ASP A 18 -26.85 -8.79 -8.71
C ASP A 18 -25.32 -8.91 -8.73
N TYR A 19 -24.63 -7.80 -9.00
CA TYR A 19 -23.17 -7.76 -8.98
C TYR A 19 -22.58 -7.93 -7.57
N ASP A 20 -23.38 -7.83 -6.52
CA ASP A 20 -22.92 -8.06 -5.15
C ASP A 20 -22.63 -9.55 -4.85
N ASP A 21 -23.04 -10.46 -5.71
CA ASP A 21 -22.65 -11.88 -5.63
C ASP A 21 -21.29 -12.20 -6.28
N TYR A 22 -20.62 -11.21 -6.88
CA TYR A 22 -19.41 -11.44 -7.65
C TYR A 22 -18.28 -10.50 -7.32
N ILE A 23 -17.06 -11.06 -7.23
CA ILE A 23 -15.81 -10.31 -7.28
C ILE A 23 -15.37 -10.23 -8.74
N ILE A 24 -15.12 -9.01 -9.26
CA ILE A 24 -14.76 -8.82 -10.66
C ILE A 24 -13.26 -8.53 -10.77
N GLY A 25 -12.52 -9.46 -11.37
CA GLY A 25 -11.14 -9.26 -11.80
C GLY A 25 -11.08 -8.63 -13.19
N THR A 26 -10.28 -7.57 -13.34
CA THR A 26 -9.99 -6.96 -14.64
C THR A 26 -8.54 -7.20 -15.00
N TYR A 27 -8.30 -7.74 -16.19
CA TYR A 27 -6.99 -8.15 -16.67
C TYR A 27 -6.60 -7.41 -17.95
N ILE A 28 -5.32 -7.12 -18.10
CA ILE A 28 -4.69 -6.88 -19.40
C ILE A 28 -3.98 -8.18 -19.76
N VAL A 29 -4.29 -8.70 -20.94
CA VAL A 29 -3.64 -9.88 -21.52
C VAL A 29 -3.01 -9.52 -22.85
N SER A 30 -1.84 -10.11 -23.15
CA SER A 30 -1.14 -9.94 -24.41
C SER A 30 -0.78 -11.30 -24.97
N TYR A 31 -1.40 -11.65 -26.09
CA TYR A 31 -1.22 -12.95 -26.73
C TYR A 31 -0.88 -12.84 -28.22
N PRO A 32 -0.29 -13.88 -28.84
CA PRO A 32 -0.04 -13.91 -30.26
C PRO A 32 -1.28 -13.54 -31.08
N ALA A 33 -1.09 -12.74 -32.13
CA ALA A 33 -2.18 -12.16 -32.91
C ALA A 33 -3.12 -13.20 -33.54
N ALA A 34 -2.62 -14.42 -33.77
CA ALA A 34 -3.41 -15.54 -34.28
C ALA A 34 -4.30 -16.21 -33.22
N LEU A 35 -4.13 -15.88 -31.93
CA LEU A 35 -4.84 -16.51 -30.84
C LEU A 35 -6.19 -15.80 -30.59
N PRO A 36 -7.33 -16.49 -30.70
CA PRO A 36 -8.64 -15.88 -30.52
C PRO A 36 -8.99 -15.72 -29.04
N VAL A 37 -8.55 -14.62 -28.41
CA VAL A 37 -8.75 -14.33 -26.96
C VAL A 37 -10.23 -14.44 -26.53
N PRO A 38 -11.24 -14.02 -27.31
CA PRO A 38 -12.63 -14.24 -26.94
C PRO A 38 -13.01 -15.73 -26.72
N ILE A 39 -12.32 -16.66 -27.42
CA ILE A 39 -12.51 -18.10 -27.22
C ILE A 39 -11.73 -18.60 -26.00
N ILE A 40 -10.61 -17.94 -25.66
CA ILE A 40 -9.72 -18.37 -24.58
C ILE A 40 -10.16 -17.80 -23.23
N ALA A 41 -10.75 -16.63 -23.19
CA ALA A 41 -11.18 -15.98 -21.96
C ALA A 41 -12.07 -16.88 -21.05
N PRO A 42 -13.02 -17.68 -21.58
CA PRO A 42 -13.75 -18.65 -20.77
C PRO A 42 -12.86 -19.67 -20.04
N PHE A 43 -11.73 -20.05 -20.66
CA PHE A 43 -10.79 -20.96 -20.00
C PHE A 43 -10.10 -20.31 -18.79
N LEU A 44 -9.78 -19.02 -18.84
CA LEU A 44 -9.26 -18.29 -17.68
C LEU A 44 -10.26 -18.30 -16.52
N ALA A 45 -11.54 -18.13 -16.83
CA ALA A 45 -12.61 -18.16 -15.84
C ALA A 45 -12.80 -19.56 -15.23
N ILE A 46 -12.80 -20.60 -16.04
CA ILE A 46 -12.93 -22.00 -15.60
C ILE A 46 -11.74 -22.39 -14.72
N GLU A 47 -10.50 -22.12 -15.17
CA GLU A 47 -9.28 -22.47 -14.45
C GLU A 47 -9.28 -21.93 -13.02
N GLN A 48 -9.82 -20.74 -12.81
CA GLN A 48 -9.83 -20.04 -11.52
C GLN A 48 -11.15 -20.22 -10.75
N SER A 49 -11.99 -21.17 -11.12
CA SER A 49 -13.27 -21.45 -10.45
C SER A 49 -13.51 -22.95 -10.28
N THR A 50 -14.17 -23.64 -11.19
CA THR A 50 -14.36 -25.10 -11.11
C THR A 50 -13.10 -25.88 -11.51
N GLY A 51 -12.18 -25.24 -12.22
CA GLY A 51 -10.82 -25.74 -12.50
C GLY A 51 -10.75 -26.93 -13.48
N THR A 52 -11.86 -27.36 -14.05
CA THR A 52 -11.90 -28.54 -14.93
C THR A 52 -12.28 -28.20 -16.37
N TRP A 53 -11.40 -28.60 -17.28
CA TRP A 53 -11.54 -28.40 -18.72
C TRP A 53 -12.28 -29.56 -19.40
N LEU A 54 -12.44 -30.66 -18.68
CA LEU A 54 -13.13 -31.87 -19.14
C LEU A 54 -14.33 -32.11 -18.22
N PRO A 55 -15.46 -32.63 -18.75
CA PRO A 55 -16.58 -32.99 -17.93
C PRO A 55 -16.17 -34.02 -16.88
N VAL A 56 -16.49 -33.74 -15.63
CA VAL A 56 -16.27 -34.66 -14.51
C VAL A 56 -17.60 -34.91 -13.79
N PRO A 57 -17.83 -36.11 -13.23
CA PRO A 57 -19.13 -36.43 -12.61
C PRO A 57 -19.53 -35.49 -11.46
N GLY A 58 -18.57 -34.89 -10.78
CA GLY A 58 -18.85 -33.95 -9.68
C GLY A 58 -19.25 -32.54 -10.12
N GLU A 59 -19.06 -32.18 -11.39
CA GLU A 59 -19.46 -30.87 -11.94
C GLU A 59 -20.89 -30.95 -12.48
N THR A 60 -21.87 -30.94 -11.56
CA THR A 60 -23.28 -30.94 -11.94
C THR A 60 -23.71 -29.59 -12.52
N PRO A 61 -24.87 -29.51 -13.21
CA PRO A 61 -25.41 -28.24 -13.68
C PRO A 61 -25.56 -27.18 -12.54
N GLU A 62 -25.92 -27.64 -11.36
CA GLU A 62 -26.06 -26.77 -10.16
C GLU A 62 -24.72 -26.21 -9.73
N VAL A 63 -23.67 -27.06 -9.65
CA VAL A 63 -22.29 -26.65 -9.35
C VAL A 63 -21.81 -25.62 -10.37
N ARG A 64 -22.03 -25.84 -11.65
CA ARG A 64 -21.65 -24.90 -12.72
C ARG A 64 -22.40 -23.58 -12.59
N CYS A 65 -23.70 -23.63 -12.37
CA CYS A 65 -24.51 -22.41 -12.23
C CYS A 65 -24.03 -21.52 -11.09
N GLN A 66 -23.71 -22.12 -9.94
CA GLN A 66 -23.40 -21.42 -8.71
C GLN A 66 -21.92 -21.04 -8.57
N HIS A 67 -21.00 -21.88 -9.06
CA HIS A 67 -19.59 -21.82 -8.73
C HIS A 67 -18.65 -21.46 -9.88
N ILE A 68 -19.10 -21.57 -11.15
CA ILE A 68 -18.27 -21.22 -12.30
C ILE A 68 -18.12 -19.70 -12.42
N ALA A 69 -16.91 -19.24 -12.65
CA ALA A 69 -16.68 -17.83 -12.98
C ALA A 69 -17.14 -17.52 -14.41
N LYS A 70 -17.53 -16.27 -14.64
CA LYS A 70 -18.15 -15.82 -15.90
C LYS A 70 -17.33 -14.72 -16.54
N VAL A 71 -17.04 -14.85 -17.82
CA VAL A 71 -16.45 -13.75 -18.60
C VAL A 71 -17.54 -12.73 -18.88
N ILE A 72 -17.33 -11.49 -18.42
CA ILE A 72 -18.33 -10.41 -18.57
C ILE A 72 -17.88 -9.32 -19.55
N GLY A 73 -16.64 -9.38 -20.03
CA GLY A 73 -16.13 -8.45 -21.04
C GLY A 73 -14.81 -8.92 -21.63
N VAL A 74 -14.67 -8.79 -22.94
CA VAL A 74 -13.44 -9.02 -23.68
C VAL A 74 -13.32 -7.91 -24.72
N TYR A 75 -12.38 -7.00 -24.51
CA TYR A 75 -12.22 -5.80 -25.34
C TYR A 75 -10.82 -5.75 -25.92
N GLU A 76 -10.71 -5.74 -27.24
CA GLU A 76 -9.42 -5.61 -27.91
C GLU A 76 -8.90 -4.17 -27.86
N MET A 77 -7.58 -4.00 -27.84
CA MET A 77 -6.96 -2.69 -27.87
C MET A 77 -5.69 -2.67 -28.76
N PRO A 78 -5.69 -1.91 -29.90
CA PRO A 78 -6.85 -1.23 -30.49
C PRO A 78 -7.92 -2.21 -30.98
N ASP A 79 -9.16 -1.76 -31.07
CA ASP A 79 -10.29 -2.52 -31.59
C ASP A 79 -10.26 -2.59 -33.12
N TYR A 80 -9.98 -3.75 -33.69
CA TYR A 80 -9.87 -3.96 -35.14
C TYR A 80 -11.19 -4.46 -35.73
N GLU A 81 -11.95 -3.58 -36.39
CA GLU A 81 -13.26 -3.91 -36.98
C GLU A 81 -13.21 -4.67 -38.31
N ALA A 82 -12.17 -4.49 -39.11
CA ALA A 82 -12.12 -5.06 -40.45
C ALA A 82 -10.92 -5.98 -40.71
N THR A 83 -9.71 -5.49 -40.46
CA THR A 83 -8.48 -6.25 -40.73
C THR A 83 -7.45 -6.00 -39.63
N VAL A 84 -6.80 -7.08 -39.19
CA VAL A 84 -5.65 -7.02 -38.30
C VAL A 84 -4.39 -6.79 -39.14
N PRO A 85 -3.48 -5.87 -38.76
CA PRO A 85 -2.22 -5.67 -39.48
C PRO A 85 -1.42 -6.99 -39.63
N PRO A 86 -0.95 -7.35 -40.84
CA PRO A 86 -0.34 -8.67 -41.07
C PRO A 86 0.97 -8.89 -40.33
N ASN A 87 1.64 -7.83 -39.89
CA ASN A 87 2.93 -7.90 -39.16
C ASN A 87 2.73 -7.82 -37.64
N LEU A 88 1.49 -7.75 -37.15
CA LEU A 88 1.21 -7.66 -35.72
C LEU A 88 1.53 -9.03 -35.07
N GLN A 89 2.47 -9.05 -34.14
CA GLN A 89 2.86 -10.28 -33.46
C GLN A 89 1.91 -10.62 -32.30
N ASN A 90 1.60 -9.62 -31.48
CA ASN A 90 0.72 -9.77 -30.30
C ASN A 90 -0.44 -8.77 -30.35
N ARG A 91 -1.58 -9.18 -29.83
CA ARG A 91 -2.76 -8.34 -29.59
C ARG A 91 -2.97 -8.21 -28.09
N GLN A 92 -3.44 -7.03 -27.67
CA GLN A 92 -3.73 -6.74 -26.26
C GLN A 92 -5.24 -6.66 -26.05
N TRP A 93 -5.67 -7.16 -24.91
CA TRP A 93 -7.07 -7.25 -24.55
C TRP A 93 -7.29 -6.87 -23.10
N PHE A 94 -8.41 -6.21 -22.84
CA PHE A 94 -8.98 -6.18 -21.51
C PHE A 94 -9.96 -7.33 -21.37
N VAL A 95 -9.77 -8.14 -20.33
CA VAL A 95 -10.66 -9.26 -19.98
C VAL A 95 -11.21 -9.01 -18.58
N GLN A 96 -12.52 -9.10 -18.43
CA GLN A 96 -13.18 -9.04 -17.14
C GLN A 96 -13.83 -10.38 -16.81
N VAL A 97 -13.52 -10.89 -15.61
CA VAL A 97 -14.05 -12.14 -15.09
C VAL A 97 -14.75 -11.88 -13.76
N ALA A 98 -16.00 -12.33 -13.66
CA ALA A 98 -16.81 -12.30 -12.45
C ALA A 98 -16.69 -13.66 -11.73
N TYR A 99 -16.07 -13.64 -10.58
CA TYR A 99 -15.87 -14.80 -9.70
C TYR A 99 -16.98 -14.84 -8.66
N PRO A 100 -17.72 -15.96 -8.50
CA PRO A 100 -18.71 -16.09 -7.44
C PRO A 100 -18.05 -15.85 -6.06
N GLU A 101 -18.56 -14.89 -5.31
CA GLU A 101 -18.03 -14.52 -3.99
C GLU A 101 -18.08 -15.71 -3.04
N VAL A 102 -19.11 -16.54 -3.14
CA VAL A 102 -19.29 -17.76 -2.34
C VAL A 102 -18.12 -18.73 -2.40
N ASN A 103 -17.31 -18.70 -3.46
CA ASN A 103 -16.12 -19.55 -3.60
C ASN A 103 -14.92 -19.04 -2.78
N ILE A 104 -14.94 -17.78 -2.37
CA ILE A 104 -13.76 -17.09 -1.81
C ILE A 104 -13.88 -16.91 -0.31
N GLY A 105 -15.05 -16.47 0.17
CA GLY A 105 -15.26 -16.12 1.56
C GLY A 105 -14.49 -14.87 1.98
N GLU A 106 -14.66 -14.45 3.23
CA GLU A 106 -14.16 -13.18 3.79
C GLU A 106 -12.66 -13.24 4.11
N GLN A 107 -11.83 -13.48 3.10
CA GLN A 107 -10.38 -13.64 3.27
C GLN A 107 -9.57 -13.23 2.03
N ILE A 108 -8.40 -12.66 2.24
CA ILE A 108 -7.49 -12.23 1.16
C ILE A 108 -6.73 -13.42 0.51
N PRO A 109 -6.31 -14.48 1.22
CA PRO A 109 -5.62 -15.60 0.57
C PRO A 109 -6.39 -16.21 -0.59
N MET A 110 -7.65 -16.54 -0.40
CA MET A 110 -8.48 -17.12 -1.47
C MET A 110 -8.84 -16.10 -2.55
N LEU A 111 -8.98 -14.81 -2.20
CA LEU A 111 -9.12 -13.75 -3.19
C LEU A 111 -7.92 -13.76 -4.16
N LEU A 112 -6.70 -13.77 -3.64
CA LEU A 112 -5.49 -13.77 -4.46
C LEU A 112 -5.31 -15.10 -5.22
N THR A 113 -5.60 -16.23 -4.59
CA THR A 113 -5.58 -17.54 -5.24
C THR A 113 -6.55 -17.60 -6.41
N THR A 114 -7.71 -16.99 -6.28
CA THR A 114 -8.74 -16.99 -7.32
C THR A 114 -8.43 -15.97 -8.43
N VAL A 115 -8.12 -14.73 -8.07
CA VAL A 115 -8.00 -13.65 -9.08
C VAL A 115 -6.62 -13.64 -9.75
N VAL A 116 -5.56 -14.04 -9.06
CA VAL A 116 -4.18 -14.08 -9.57
C VAL A 116 -3.80 -15.52 -9.97
N GLY A 117 -3.87 -16.44 -9.03
CA GLY A 117 -3.73 -17.90 -9.14
C GLY A 117 -2.87 -18.45 -10.26
N ASN A 118 -3.25 -19.60 -10.76
CA ASN A 118 -2.54 -20.34 -11.83
C ASN A 118 -2.45 -19.55 -13.14
N ILE A 119 -3.44 -18.72 -13.45
CA ILE A 119 -3.44 -17.91 -14.68
C ILE A 119 -2.27 -16.92 -14.72
N SER A 120 -1.69 -16.55 -13.58
CA SER A 120 -0.49 -15.73 -13.52
C SER A 120 0.72 -16.34 -14.23
N MET A 121 0.69 -17.64 -14.49
CA MET A 121 1.71 -18.39 -15.25
C MET A 121 1.31 -18.60 -16.73
N GLY A 122 0.12 -18.16 -17.14
CA GLY A 122 -0.47 -18.41 -18.45
C GLY A 122 -0.05 -17.47 -19.58
N GLY A 123 1.09 -16.82 -19.46
CA GLY A 123 1.60 -15.84 -20.43
C GLY A 123 1.56 -14.40 -19.89
N ASP A 124 1.45 -13.43 -20.78
CA ASP A 124 1.41 -12.02 -20.43
C ASP A 124 0.03 -11.64 -19.87
N ILE A 125 -0.16 -11.83 -18.58
CA ILE A 125 -1.40 -11.53 -17.84
C ILE A 125 -1.10 -10.64 -16.64
N LYS A 126 -1.77 -9.48 -16.57
CA LYS A 126 -1.66 -8.55 -15.44
C LYS A 126 -3.03 -8.19 -14.89
N VAL A 127 -3.22 -8.38 -13.59
CA VAL A 127 -4.43 -7.92 -12.88
C VAL A 127 -4.36 -6.40 -12.75
N VAL A 128 -5.28 -5.69 -13.38
CA VAL A 128 -5.27 -4.23 -13.36
C VAL A 128 -6.30 -3.62 -12.44
N ASP A 129 -7.37 -4.32 -12.10
CA ASP A 129 -8.28 -3.95 -11.03
C ASP A 129 -9.03 -5.17 -10.46
N ILE A 130 -9.52 -5.02 -9.24
CA ILE A 130 -10.40 -5.96 -8.56
C ILE A 130 -11.56 -5.15 -7.97
N ARG A 131 -12.79 -5.36 -8.48
CA ARG A 131 -13.99 -4.81 -7.86
C ARG A 131 -14.49 -5.78 -6.80
N LEU A 132 -14.61 -5.27 -5.59
CA LEU A 132 -15.09 -6.02 -4.42
C LEU A 132 -16.55 -5.64 -4.15
N PRO A 133 -17.47 -6.60 -4.02
CA PRO A 133 -18.84 -6.32 -3.63
C PRO A 133 -18.92 -5.93 -2.14
N LYS A 134 -19.99 -5.22 -1.78
CA LYS A 134 -20.21 -4.78 -0.39
C LYS A 134 -20.20 -5.95 0.57
N LYS A 135 -20.91 -7.02 0.26
CA LYS A 135 -21.02 -8.25 1.06
C LYS A 135 -19.63 -8.82 1.42
N TYR A 136 -18.70 -8.87 0.45
CA TYR A 136 -17.33 -9.33 0.69
C TYR A 136 -16.56 -8.37 1.61
N VAL A 137 -16.67 -7.06 1.38
CA VAL A 137 -15.94 -6.04 2.16
C VAL A 137 -16.46 -5.95 3.59
N ASP A 138 -17.75 -6.18 3.82
CA ASP A 138 -18.36 -6.16 5.16
C ASP A 138 -17.76 -7.22 6.12
N GLY A 139 -17.14 -8.30 5.57
CA GLY A 139 -16.42 -9.30 6.35
C GLY A 139 -15.04 -8.86 6.87
N PHE A 140 -14.59 -7.66 6.52
CA PHE A 140 -13.28 -7.14 6.95
C PHE A 140 -13.44 -5.98 7.92
N GLN A 141 -12.62 -5.99 8.98
CA GLN A 141 -12.57 -4.86 9.90
C GLN A 141 -11.97 -3.61 9.22
N GLY A 142 -10.99 -3.80 8.33
CA GLY A 142 -10.21 -2.71 7.74
C GLY A 142 -9.40 -1.93 8.78
N PRO A 143 -9.02 -0.66 8.47
CA PRO A 143 -8.25 0.18 9.38
C PRO A 143 -8.97 0.40 10.71
N LYS A 144 -8.30 0.08 11.81
CA LYS A 144 -8.88 0.23 13.16
C LYS A 144 -9.04 1.70 13.53
N PHE A 145 -8.03 2.50 13.27
CA PHE A 145 -7.98 3.94 13.56
C PHE A 145 -8.30 4.76 12.31
N GLY A 146 -7.63 4.47 11.20
CA GLY A 146 -7.75 5.24 9.98
C GLY A 146 -7.24 6.67 10.13
N VAL A 147 -7.61 7.54 9.19
CA VAL A 147 -7.18 8.94 9.17
C VAL A 147 -7.63 9.68 10.43
N ASP A 148 -8.91 9.60 10.76
CA ASP A 148 -9.50 10.37 11.87
C ASP A 148 -8.95 9.92 13.23
N GLY A 149 -8.82 8.61 13.46
CA GLY A 149 -8.30 8.08 14.71
C GLY A 149 -6.83 8.42 14.97
N ILE A 150 -5.99 8.41 13.92
CA ILE A 150 -4.60 8.87 14.05
C ILE A 150 -4.53 10.37 14.33
N ARG A 151 -5.35 11.18 13.65
CA ARG A 151 -5.44 12.62 13.91
C ARG A 151 -5.87 12.93 15.33
N GLU A 152 -6.82 12.17 15.86
CA GLU A 152 -7.29 12.30 17.25
C GLU A 152 -6.17 11.96 18.24
N ILE A 153 -5.47 10.85 18.07
CA ILE A 153 -4.34 10.45 18.93
C ILE A 153 -3.25 11.53 18.97
N LEU A 154 -2.92 12.09 17.81
CA LEU A 154 -1.86 13.08 17.68
C LEU A 154 -2.29 14.52 18.01
N GLY A 155 -3.59 14.80 18.12
CA GLY A 155 -4.10 16.16 18.26
C GLY A 155 -3.88 17.04 17.03
N VAL A 156 -3.76 16.45 15.82
CA VAL A 156 -3.43 17.14 14.56
C VAL A 156 -4.59 17.11 13.57
N PRO A 157 -5.52 18.07 13.61
CA PRO A 157 -6.79 17.95 12.90
C PRO A 157 -6.70 18.18 11.38
N LYS A 158 -5.72 18.93 10.85
CA LYS A 158 -5.81 19.42 9.46
C LYS A 158 -4.54 19.35 8.63
N ARG A 159 -3.37 19.60 9.23
CA ARG A 159 -2.13 19.62 8.44
C ARG A 159 -1.68 18.21 8.03
N PRO A 160 -0.84 18.08 6.99
CA PRO A 160 -0.10 16.84 6.74
C PRO A 160 0.67 16.40 7.97
N LEU A 161 0.78 15.09 8.17
CA LEU A 161 1.62 14.50 9.21
C LEU A 161 3.06 14.36 8.70
N LEU A 162 4.03 14.48 9.60
CA LEU A 162 5.44 14.28 9.32
C LEU A 162 5.92 12.96 9.94
N ASN A 163 6.48 12.07 9.11
CA ASN A 163 7.12 10.85 9.57
C ASN A 163 8.64 10.89 9.35
N ASN A 164 9.38 10.51 10.37
CA ASN A 164 10.81 10.25 10.28
C ASN A 164 11.09 8.73 10.17
N MET A 165 12.00 8.34 9.29
CA MET A 165 12.64 7.03 9.29
C MET A 165 14.01 7.16 9.94
N ILE A 166 14.25 6.44 11.05
CA ILE A 166 15.53 6.46 11.77
C ILE A 166 16.67 6.05 10.81
N LYS A 167 17.75 6.83 10.83
CA LYS A 167 18.97 6.55 10.06
C LYS A 167 20.21 6.60 10.96
N PRO A 168 21.15 5.64 10.78
CA PRO A 168 21.20 4.58 9.75
C PRO A 168 20.06 3.57 9.89
N CYS A 169 19.82 2.76 8.82
CA CYS A 169 18.72 1.80 8.78
C CYS A 169 18.81 0.71 9.84
N THR A 170 20.02 0.28 10.18
CA THR A 170 20.31 -0.80 11.13
C THR A 170 21.73 -0.63 11.68
N GLY A 171 22.16 -1.51 12.59
CA GLY A 171 23.52 -1.57 13.12
C GLY A 171 23.79 -0.64 14.30
N TYR A 172 22.79 0.06 14.82
CA TYR A 172 22.90 0.91 16.01
C TYR A 172 22.36 0.20 17.27
N THR A 173 22.86 0.61 18.44
CA THR A 173 22.34 0.12 19.73
C THR A 173 21.02 0.79 20.08
N CYS A 174 20.31 0.25 21.09
CA CYS A 174 19.06 0.83 21.58
C CYS A 174 19.25 2.28 22.04
N GLU A 175 20.35 2.58 22.76
CA GLU A 175 20.64 3.92 23.28
C GLU A 175 20.87 4.93 22.15
N VAL A 176 21.61 4.55 21.10
CA VAL A 176 21.83 5.39 19.93
C VAL A 176 20.51 5.65 19.21
N GLY A 177 19.70 4.60 19.02
CA GLY A 177 18.39 4.71 18.42
C GLY A 177 17.43 5.59 19.23
N ALA A 178 17.47 5.49 20.56
CA ALA A 178 16.69 6.30 21.48
C ALA A 178 17.02 7.80 21.36
N GLU A 179 18.30 8.15 21.21
CA GLU A 179 18.71 9.54 20.98
C GLU A 179 18.26 10.04 19.58
N LEU A 180 18.32 9.19 18.56
CA LEU A 180 17.82 9.53 17.23
C LEU A 180 16.30 9.73 17.23
N PHE A 181 15.57 8.89 17.95
CA PHE A 181 14.13 9.04 18.18
C PHE A 181 13.82 10.37 18.88
N ARG A 182 14.50 10.68 20.00
CA ARG A 182 14.35 11.94 20.75
C ARG A 182 14.50 13.15 19.83
N ARG A 183 15.57 13.18 19.04
CA ARG A 183 15.84 14.31 18.13
C ARG A 183 14.77 14.47 17.06
N ALA A 184 14.28 13.38 16.49
CA ALA A 184 13.22 13.42 15.49
C ALA A 184 11.89 13.91 16.10
N ALA A 185 11.51 13.39 17.26
CA ALA A 185 10.31 13.80 17.99
C ALA A 185 10.38 15.27 18.40
N ALA A 186 11.48 15.71 19.04
CA ALA A 186 11.71 17.10 19.42
C ALA A 186 11.79 18.06 18.20
N GLY A 187 12.07 17.54 17.00
CA GLY A 187 12.00 18.26 15.74
C GLY A 187 10.59 18.41 15.18
N GLY A 188 9.57 17.88 15.87
CA GLY A 188 8.16 17.96 15.49
C GLY A 188 7.71 16.87 14.52
N CYS A 189 8.36 15.69 14.50
CA CYS A 189 7.87 14.53 13.77
C CYS A 189 6.68 13.91 14.51
N ASP A 190 5.55 13.78 13.82
CA ASP A 190 4.33 13.17 14.35
C ASP A 190 4.45 11.65 14.47
N ILE A 191 5.23 11.06 13.59
CA ILE A 191 5.51 9.62 13.55
C ILE A 191 7.03 9.43 13.43
N VAL A 192 7.58 8.51 14.21
CA VAL A 192 8.96 8.04 14.04
C VAL A 192 8.92 6.53 13.87
N LYS A 193 9.37 6.05 12.71
CA LYS A 193 9.34 4.63 12.41
C LYS A 193 10.73 3.99 12.48
N ASP A 194 10.78 2.72 12.93
CA ASP A 194 11.90 1.86 12.63
C ASP A 194 12.14 1.81 11.11
N ASP A 195 13.37 1.57 10.72
CA ASP A 195 13.64 1.21 9.34
C ASP A 195 13.09 -0.19 9.05
N GLU A 196 12.67 -0.45 7.83
CA GLU A 196 12.18 -1.75 7.39
C GLU A 196 13.24 -2.88 7.51
N LEU A 197 14.51 -2.49 7.60
CA LEU A 197 15.64 -3.41 7.70
C LEU A 197 16.02 -3.76 9.15
N ILE A 198 15.32 -3.23 10.15
CA ILE A 198 15.49 -3.62 11.56
C ILE A 198 14.14 -4.06 12.14
N ALA A 199 14.08 -5.30 12.62
CA ALA A 199 12.96 -5.83 13.37
C ALA A 199 13.44 -6.27 14.75
N ASP A 200 13.32 -7.54 15.12
CA ASP A 200 13.81 -8.05 16.42
C ASP A 200 15.25 -8.57 16.31
N ALA A 201 16.21 -7.66 16.17
CA ALA A 201 17.62 -7.99 16.05
C ALA A 201 18.27 -8.25 17.44
N SER A 202 19.18 -9.22 17.52
CA SER A 202 19.82 -9.60 18.78
C SER A 202 20.66 -8.50 19.44
N PHE A 203 21.16 -7.53 18.63
CA PHE A 203 21.94 -6.39 19.11
C PHE A 203 21.06 -5.19 19.48
N ASN A 204 19.76 -5.21 19.14
CA ASN A 204 18.81 -4.13 19.35
C ASN A 204 17.39 -4.68 19.21
N SER A 205 16.86 -5.28 20.26
CA SER A 205 15.56 -5.96 20.21
C SER A 205 14.39 -4.99 20.10
N ALA A 206 13.32 -5.43 19.41
CA ALA A 206 12.12 -4.63 19.25
C ALA A 206 11.51 -4.19 20.59
N LEU A 207 11.43 -5.10 21.56
CA LEU A 207 10.83 -4.81 22.88
C LEU A 207 11.68 -3.87 23.73
N GLU A 208 13.00 -3.91 23.57
CA GLU A 208 13.91 -2.98 24.23
C GLU A 208 13.75 -1.57 23.66
N ARG A 209 13.68 -1.43 22.33
CA ARG A 209 13.37 -0.14 21.68
C ARG A 209 12.05 0.43 22.17
N VAL A 210 10.99 -0.40 22.27
CA VAL A 210 9.70 0.08 22.81
C VAL A 210 9.86 0.68 24.18
N ARG A 211 10.54 -0.01 25.13
CA ARG A 211 10.75 0.52 26.50
C ARG A 211 11.48 1.85 26.48
N CYS A 212 12.60 1.90 25.76
CA CYS A 212 13.44 3.11 25.73
C CYS A 212 12.73 4.27 25.02
N TYR A 213 12.12 4.03 23.85
CA TYR A 213 11.57 5.13 23.04
C TYR A 213 10.24 5.65 23.60
N MET A 214 9.43 4.81 24.23
CA MET A 214 8.19 5.26 24.86
C MET A 214 8.43 6.06 26.14
N GLU A 215 9.53 5.79 26.85
CA GLU A 215 9.96 6.66 27.97
C GLU A 215 10.40 8.06 27.46
N ILE A 216 11.12 8.09 26.34
CA ILE A 216 11.53 9.33 25.69
C ILE A 216 10.32 10.09 25.11
N GLU A 217 9.35 9.38 24.54
CA GLU A 217 8.11 10.00 24.03
C GLU A 217 7.41 10.81 25.11
N LYS A 218 7.29 10.25 26.32
CA LYS A 218 6.71 10.97 27.47
C LYS A 218 7.50 12.24 27.82
N GLN A 219 8.83 12.15 27.85
CA GLN A 219 9.68 13.32 28.14
C GLN A 219 9.52 14.40 27.07
N VAL A 220 9.53 14.02 25.77
CA VAL A 220 9.34 14.98 24.68
C VAL A 220 7.94 15.56 24.69
N TYR A 221 6.91 14.78 25.01
CA TYR A 221 5.55 15.29 25.19
C TYR A 221 5.46 16.31 26.35
N GLU A 222 6.11 16.06 27.48
CA GLU A 222 6.18 17.02 28.60
C GLU A 222 6.89 18.32 28.21
N GLU A 223 7.89 18.25 27.32
CA GLU A 223 8.66 19.41 26.83
C GLU A 223 7.91 20.19 25.74
N THR A 224 7.17 19.52 24.84
CA THR A 224 6.64 20.12 23.62
C THR A 224 5.11 20.22 23.59
N GLY A 225 4.41 19.36 24.34
CA GLY A 225 2.95 19.18 24.26
C GLY A 225 2.50 18.43 23.00
N GLU A 226 3.40 17.91 22.18
CA GLU A 226 3.10 17.16 20.95
C GLU A 226 3.39 15.66 21.14
N HIS A 227 2.43 14.80 20.81
CA HIS A 227 2.61 13.36 20.80
C HIS A 227 3.35 12.88 19.55
N THR A 228 4.13 11.81 19.71
CA THR A 228 4.80 11.12 18.61
C THR A 228 4.45 9.62 18.62
N LEU A 229 3.93 9.11 17.50
CA LEU A 229 3.77 7.67 17.33
C LEU A 229 5.12 7.02 17.00
N TYR A 230 5.50 6.02 17.78
CA TYR A 230 6.63 5.16 17.47
C TYR A 230 6.14 3.87 16.81
N THR A 231 6.41 3.69 15.53
CA THR A 231 6.02 2.49 14.79
C THR A 231 7.14 1.45 14.84
N VAL A 232 7.14 0.62 15.91
CA VAL A 232 8.10 -0.48 16.06
C VAL A 232 7.86 -1.56 15.01
N ASN A 233 8.93 -2.02 14.36
CA ASN A 233 8.85 -3.08 13.36
C ASN A 233 8.70 -4.45 14.02
N VAL A 234 7.52 -5.05 13.87
CA VAL A 234 7.18 -6.38 14.42
C VAL A 234 7.29 -7.50 13.39
N THR A 235 7.83 -7.22 12.22
CA THR A 235 8.02 -8.21 11.15
C THR A 235 8.87 -9.37 11.63
N ASP A 236 8.31 -10.59 11.60
CA ASP A 236 9.00 -11.83 12.00
C ASP A 236 8.25 -13.04 11.40
N LYS A 237 8.72 -14.24 11.70
CA LYS A 237 8.02 -15.50 11.42
C LYS A 237 6.78 -15.65 12.30
N ILE A 238 5.79 -16.43 11.82
CA ILE A 238 4.62 -16.81 12.62
C ILE A 238 5.02 -17.94 13.59
N PRO A 239 4.61 -17.93 14.90
CA PRO A 239 3.69 -16.96 15.53
C PRO A 239 4.37 -15.72 16.14
N LYS A 240 5.69 -15.60 16.06
CA LYS A 240 6.45 -14.58 16.79
C LYS A 240 6.04 -13.15 16.47
N VAL A 241 5.58 -12.85 15.23
CA VAL A 241 5.05 -11.54 14.86
C VAL A 241 3.93 -11.07 15.79
N PHE A 242 3.00 -11.97 16.15
CA PHE A 242 1.87 -11.66 17.04
C PHE A 242 2.31 -11.55 18.51
N GLU A 243 3.21 -12.44 18.95
CA GLU A 243 3.78 -12.42 20.29
C GLU A 243 4.52 -11.09 20.54
N THR A 244 5.37 -10.69 19.57
CA THR A 244 6.12 -9.42 19.65
C THR A 244 5.18 -8.22 19.63
N ALA A 245 4.16 -8.21 18.76
CA ALA A 245 3.21 -7.11 18.68
C ALA A 245 2.41 -6.95 19.99
N ARG A 246 1.84 -8.03 20.52
CA ARG A 246 1.11 -8.00 21.80
C ARG A 246 2.00 -7.53 22.93
N ARG A 247 3.22 -8.08 23.00
CA ARG A 247 4.18 -7.70 24.05
C ARG A 247 4.64 -6.26 23.94
N ALA A 248 4.80 -5.76 22.71
CA ALA A 248 5.09 -4.35 22.47
C ALA A 248 3.97 -3.44 23.01
N VAL A 249 2.71 -3.77 22.73
CA VAL A 249 1.54 -3.02 23.26
C VAL A 249 1.48 -3.08 24.79
N GLU A 250 1.70 -4.26 25.39
CA GLU A 250 1.78 -4.39 26.86
C GLU A 250 2.89 -3.51 27.48
N LEU A 251 3.96 -3.26 26.75
CA LEU A 251 5.07 -2.39 27.17
C LEU A 251 4.83 -0.92 26.85
N GLY A 252 3.68 -0.57 26.29
CA GLY A 252 3.27 0.79 26.04
C GLY A 252 3.53 1.28 24.60
N ALA A 253 3.83 0.39 23.65
CA ALA A 253 3.91 0.81 22.24
C ALA A 253 2.62 1.47 21.81
N ASN A 254 2.73 2.63 21.16
CA ASN A 254 1.59 3.42 20.70
C ASN A 254 1.30 3.27 19.18
N ALA A 255 2.14 2.52 18.46
CA ALA A 255 1.94 2.08 17.08
C ALA A 255 2.86 0.89 16.75
N VAL A 256 2.56 0.14 15.70
CA VAL A 256 3.41 -0.93 15.17
C VAL A 256 3.63 -0.76 13.67
N MET A 257 4.71 -1.32 13.15
CA MET A 257 4.98 -1.42 11.71
C MET A 257 5.13 -2.87 11.29
N ILE A 258 4.70 -3.18 10.07
CA ILE A 258 4.87 -4.50 9.47
C ILE A 258 5.22 -4.39 7.97
N ASN A 259 6.18 -5.20 7.52
CA ASN A 259 6.50 -5.39 6.10
C ASN A 259 5.47 -6.35 5.50
N TYR A 260 4.28 -5.83 5.18
CA TYR A 260 3.08 -6.63 4.92
C TYR A 260 3.16 -7.56 3.72
N LEU A 261 3.97 -7.23 2.70
CA LEU A 261 4.15 -8.12 1.54
C LEU A 261 5.15 -9.24 1.82
N ALA A 262 6.11 -9.02 2.73
CA ALA A 262 7.08 -10.04 3.12
C ALA A 262 6.42 -11.12 4.00
N VAL A 263 5.52 -10.74 4.90
CA VAL A 263 4.80 -11.67 5.77
C VAL A 263 3.47 -12.16 5.17
N GLY A 264 2.93 -11.45 4.19
CA GLY A 264 1.64 -11.68 3.56
C GLY A 264 0.50 -10.86 4.15
N PHE A 265 -0.47 -10.47 3.31
CA PHE A 265 -1.67 -9.75 3.73
C PHE A 265 -2.45 -10.41 4.89
N PRO A 266 -2.56 -11.77 4.95
CA PRO A 266 -3.29 -12.42 6.04
C PRO A 266 -2.70 -12.14 7.41
N VAL A 267 -1.38 -12.01 7.51
CA VAL A 267 -0.72 -11.70 8.79
C VAL A 267 -1.06 -10.29 9.23
N MET A 268 -1.06 -9.32 8.32
CA MET A 268 -1.48 -7.95 8.62
C MET A 268 -2.96 -7.88 8.98
N GLN A 269 -3.83 -8.58 8.26
CA GLN A 269 -5.25 -8.68 8.58
C GLN A 269 -5.46 -9.21 10.00
N ALA A 270 -4.79 -10.31 10.35
CA ALA A 270 -4.90 -10.89 11.68
C ALA A 270 -4.34 -9.97 12.79
N LEU A 271 -3.32 -9.16 12.51
CA LEU A 271 -2.85 -8.12 13.43
C LEU A 271 -3.89 -7.01 13.63
N ALA A 272 -4.51 -6.57 12.54
CA ALA A 272 -5.56 -5.54 12.60
C ALA A 272 -6.80 -6.02 13.36
N GLU A 273 -7.19 -7.29 13.18
CA GLU A 273 -8.35 -7.90 13.82
C GLU A 273 -8.09 -8.34 15.27
N ASP A 274 -6.85 -8.40 15.72
CA ASP A 274 -6.51 -8.78 17.10
C ASP A 274 -6.91 -7.66 18.08
N PRO A 275 -7.87 -7.91 18.99
CA PRO A 275 -8.31 -6.89 19.94
C PRO A 275 -7.25 -6.51 20.98
N SER A 276 -6.24 -7.35 21.20
CA SER A 276 -5.13 -7.04 22.09
C SER A 276 -4.06 -6.15 21.47
N ILE A 277 -4.10 -5.96 20.13
CA ILE A 277 -3.23 -5.05 19.38
C ILE A 277 -4.04 -3.81 19.01
N ASN A 278 -4.41 -3.01 20.02
CA ASN A 278 -5.23 -1.81 19.84
C ASN A 278 -4.38 -0.55 19.65
N VAL A 279 -3.52 -0.55 18.64
CA VAL A 279 -2.67 0.58 18.23
C VAL A 279 -2.64 0.68 16.71
N PRO A 280 -2.35 1.87 16.11
CA PRO A 280 -2.23 2.04 14.67
C PRO A 280 -1.20 1.12 14.03
N ILE A 281 -1.49 0.65 12.81
CA ILE A 281 -0.61 -0.21 12.01
C ILE A 281 -0.09 0.57 10.81
N LEU A 282 1.24 0.75 10.75
CA LEU A 282 1.94 1.24 9.57
C LEU A 282 2.39 0.05 8.70
N ALA A 283 1.88 -0.01 7.48
CA ALA A 283 2.21 -1.05 6.51
C ALA A 283 3.34 -0.59 5.58
N HIS A 284 4.49 -1.24 5.65
CA HIS A 284 5.64 -0.93 4.79
C HIS A 284 5.65 -1.81 3.54
N MET A 285 5.97 -1.18 2.40
CA MET A 285 5.82 -1.71 1.05
C MET A 285 6.99 -2.55 0.53
N ASP A 286 7.85 -3.06 1.40
CA ASP A 286 8.96 -3.90 0.95
C ASP A 286 8.46 -5.02 0.04
N VAL A 287 9.32 -5.42 -0.90
CA VAL A 287 9.00 -6.44 -1.90
C VAL A 287 7.96 -6.00 -2.96
N ALA A 288 7.28 -4.88 -2.79
CA ALA A 288 6.18 -4.45 -3.68
C ALA A 288 6.57 -4.40 -5.17
N GLY A 289 7.83 -4.05 -5.47
CA GLY A 289 8.33 -4.03 -6.85
C GLY A 289 8.19 -5.37 -7.57
N ALA A 290 8.36 -6.48 -6.85
CA ALA A 290 8.18 -7.83 -7.41
C ALA A 290 6.72 -8.10 -7.84
N PHE A 291 5.75 -7.40 -7.25
CA PHE A 291 4.33 -7.58 -7.55
C PHE A 291 3.82 -6.70 -8.69
N TYR A 292 4.36 -5.48 -8.88
CA TYR A 292 3.73 -4.52 -9.80
C TYR A 292 4.64 -3.93 -10.90
N MET A 293 5.97 -4.05 -10.80
CA MET A 293 6.88 -3.34 -11.71
C MET A 293 6.82 -3.86 -13.15
N SER A 294 6.53 -5.15 -13.36
CA SER A 294 6.34 -5.67 -14.71
C SER A 294 5.12 -5.03 -15.39
N PRO A 295 5.24 -4.55 -16.65
CA PRO A 295 4.09 -4.08 -17.41
C PRO A 295 3.12 -5.20 -17.81
N TYR A 296 3.58 -6.45 -17.85
CA TYR A 296 2.85 -7.61 -18.39
C TYR A 296 2.40 -8.62 -17.35
N HIS A 297 2.97 -8.60 -16.13
CA HIS A 297 2.68 -9.60 -15.08
C HIS A 297 2.34 -8.96 -13.74
N GLY A 298 1.80 -9.78 -12.84
CA GLY A 298 1.49 -9.39 -11.48
C GLY A 298 0.21 -8.57 -11.36
N MET A 299 0.24 -7.56 -10.49
CA MET A 299 -0.92 -6.70 -10.19
C MET A 299 -0.55 -5.22 -10.36
N SER A 300 -1.53 -4.36 -10.61
CA SER A 300 -1.31 -2.91 -10.62
C SER A 300 -0.94 -2.37 -9.24
N SER A 301 -0.09 -1.33 -9.20
CA SER A 301 0.41 -0.73 -7.96
C SER A 301 -0.70 -0.26 -7.01
N HIS A 302 -1.80 0.27 -7.51
CA HIS A 302 -2.92 0.72 -6.68
C HIS A 302 -3.69 -0.41 -5.97
N LEU A 303 -3.57 -1.67 -6.44
CA LEU A 303 -4.04 -2.83 -5.71
C LEU A 303 -3.07 -3.19 -4.60
N VAL A 304 -1.78 -3.31 -4.94
CA VAL A 304 -0.72 -3.75 -4.03
C VAL A 304 -0.45 -2.73 -2.92
N LEU A 305 -0.45 -1.44 -3.24
CA LEU A 305 -0.12 -0.32 -2.36
C LEU A 305 -1.35 0.45 -1.84
N GLY A 306 -2.55 0.10 -2.31
CA GLY A 306 -3.78 0.84 -2.00
C GLY A 306 -4.89 -0.07 -1.48
N LYS A 307 -5.68 -0.65 -2.39
CA LYS A 307 -6.90 -1.38 -2.06
C LYS A 307 -6.67 -2.55 -1.09
N LEU A 308 -5.69 -3.42 -1.38
CA LEU A 308 -5.44 -4.63 -0.58
C LEU A 308 -4.88 -4.35 0.83
N PRO A 309 -3.86 -3.49 1.04
CA PRO A 309 -3.41 -3.20 2.40
C PRO A 309 -4.47 -2.46 3.22
N ARG A 310 -5.31 -1.60 2.61
CA ARG A 310 -6.45 -1.00 3.30
C ARG A 310 -7.47 -2.07 3.73
N LEU A 311 -7.84 -2.99 2.85
CA LEU A 311 -8.73 -4.10 3.18
C LEU A 311 -8.17 -4.93 4.33
N ALA A 312 -6.86 -5.17 4.34
CA ALA A 312 -6.14 -5.89 5.38
C ALA A 312 -5.92 -5.10 6.68
N GLY A 313 -6.39 -3.85 6.78
CA GLY A 313 -6.45 -3.12 8.03
C GLY A 313 -5.27 -2.17 8.30
N ALA A 314 -4.51 -1.77 7.30
CA ALA A 314 -3.46 -0.75 7.46
C ALA A 314 -4.04 0.63 7.75
N ASP A 315 -3.58 1.29 8.82
CA ASP A 315 -3.92 2.68 9.14
C ASP A 315 -3.06 3.68 8.38
N VAL A 316 -1.80 3.32 8.10
CA VAL A 316 -0.86 4.08 7.26
C VAL A 316 -0.20 3.12 6.26
N VAL A 317 -0.10 3.50 5.00
CA VAL A 317 0.63 2.72 3.97
C VAL A 317 1.72 3.57 3.35
N VAL A 318 2.95 3.07 3.37
CA VAL A 318 4.07 3.70 2.65
C VAL A 318 3.88 3.50 1.14
N ILE A 319 3.96 4.59 0.39
CA ILE A 319 3.91 4.58 -1.09
C ILE A 319 5.11 5.33 -1.66
N PRO A 320 5.71 4.83 -2.77
CA PRO A 320 6.85 5.50 -3.40
C PRO A 320 6.39 6.78 -4.09
N ALA A 321 7.07 7.89 -3.84
CA ALA A 321 6.74 9.19 -4.42
C ALA A 321 7.60 9.50 -5.66
N PRO A 322 7.05 10.11 -6.72
CA PRO A 322 7.75 10.34 -7.99
C PRO A 322 8.76 11.49 -7.93
N TYR A 323 8.82 12.23 -6.82
CA TYR A 323 9.66 13.43 -6.69
C TYR A 323 11.09 13.13 -6.25
N GLY A 324 11.35 11.93 -5.74
CA GLY A 324 12.62 11.52 -5.16
C GLY A 324 13.29 10.40 -5.95
N LYS A 325 13.86 9.44 -5.24
CA LYS A 325 14.66 8.33 -5.82
C LYS A 325 13.83 7.16 -6.40
N ALA A 326 12.51 7.14 -6.21
CA ALA A 326 11.68 6.03 -6.64
C ALA A 326 11.22 6.21 -8.11
N PRO A 327 11.42 5.22 -8.99
CA PRO A 327 10.99 5.30 -10.39
C PRO A 327 9.48 5.00 -10.50
N VAL A 328 8.64 5.95 -10.14
CA VAL A 328 7.17 5.82 -10.16
C VAL A 328 6.57 6.85 -11.10
N ILE A 329 5.59 6.42 -11.88
CA ILE A 329 4.80 7.32 -12.74
C ILE A 329 3.82 8.10 -11.87
N ASP A 330 3.75 9.42 -12.05
CA ASP A 330 2.96 10.36 -11.24
C ASP A 330 1.50 9.91 -11.04
N TYR A 331 0.77 9.59 -12.10
CA TYR A 331 -0.62 9.16 -11.95
C TYR A 331 -0.77 7.82 -11.20
N LYS A 332 0.24 6.93 -11.24
CA LYS A 332 0.23 5.66 -10.49
C LYS A 332 0.38 5.90 -8.99
N PHE A 333 1.22 6.86 -8.61
CA PHE A 333 1.34 7.33 -7.24
C PHE A 333 0.02 7.90 -6.71
N LYS A 334 -0.58 8.84 -7.47
CA LYS A 334 -1.88 9.43 -7.12
C LYS A 334 -2.99 8.39 -7.05
N ASN A 335 -3.00 7.40 -7.96
CA ASN A 335 -4.00 6.34 -7.95
C ASN A 335 -3.84 5.39 -6.75
N ALA A 336 -2.60 5.07 -6.35
CA ALA A 336 -2.36 4.29 -5.13
C ALA A 336 -2.90 5.02 -3.89
N ALA A 337 -2.57 6.31 -3.74
CA ALA A 337 -3.07 7.14 -2.64
C ALA A 337 -4.61 7.24 -2.61
N LYS A 338 -5.23 7.42 -3.78
CA LYS A 338 -6.70 7.47 -3.91
C LYS A 338 -7.36 6.16 -3.46
N ASN A 339 -6.79 5.00 -3.78
CA ASN A 339 -7.32 3.71 -3.34
C ASN A 339 -7.22 3.49 -1.82
N LEU A 340 -6.36 4.23 -1.12
CA LEU A 340 -6.30 4.26 0.34
C LEU A 340 -7.40 5.13 0.96
N SER A 341 -7.85 6.19 0.27
CA SER A 341 -8.73 7.22 0.83
C SER A 341 -10.15 7.25 0.25
N PHE A 342 -10.39 6.73 -0.97
CA PHE A 342 -11.73 6.72 -1.57
C PHE A 342 -12.75 5.99 -0.70
N PRO A 343 -14.05 6.38 -0.78
CA PRO A 343 -15.11 5.62 -0.14
C PRO A 343 -15.04 4.14 -0.56
N LEU A 344 -14.94 3.24 0.41
CA LEU A 344 -14.96 1.79 0.23
C LEU A 344 -15.92 1.22 1.26
N TYR A 345 -17.21 1.43 0.99
CA TYR A 345 -18.32 1.07 1.89
C TYR A 345 -18.11 1.61 3.31
N ASN A 346 -18.03 0.71 4.30
CA ASN A 346 -17.86 1.03 5.73
C ASN A 346 -16.39 1.16 6.17
N LEU A 347 -15.42 0.83 5.31
CA LEU A 347 -14.01 0.86 5.70
C LEU A 347 -13.49 2.30 5.84
N LYS A 348 -12.83 2.57 6.96
CA LYS A 348 -12.17 3.86 7.18
C LYS A 348 -11.10 4.14 6.11
N PRO A 349 -10.85 5.41 5.79
CA PRO A 349 -9.71 5.79 4.96
C PRO A 349 -8.39 5.54 5.69
N THR A 350 -7.37 5.15 4.92
CA THR A 350 -5.99 4.91 5.35
C THR A 350 -5.13 6.10 4.94
N PHE A 351 -4.18 6.53 5.78
CA PHE A 351 -3.19 7.53 5.40
C PHE A 351 -2.23 7.00 4.32
N PRO A 352 -2.15 7.62 3.13
CA PRO A 352 -1.00 7.43 2.25
C PRO A 352 0.23 8.14 2.83
N MET A 353 1.36 7.44 2.93
CA MET A 353 2.63 8.03 3.31
C MET A 353 3.53 8.17 2.09
N ALA A 354 3.68 9.38 1.56
CA ALA A 354 4.60 9.68 0.48
C ALA A 354 6.05 9.56 0.96
N SER A 355 6.85 8.70 0.34
CA SER A 355 8.20 8.41 0.78
C SER A 355 9.16 8.18 -0.40
N GLY A 356 10.46 8.21 -0.14
CA GLY A 356 11.49 7.91 -1.12
C GLY A 356 12.31 9.12 -1.58
N GLY A 357 12.97 9.80 -0.64
CA GLY A 357 13.87 10.93 -0.93
C GLY A 357 13.18 12.29 -0.87
N ILE A 358 12.10 12.40 -0.10
CA ILE A 358 11.38 13.67 0.10
C ILE A 358 12.25 14.65 0.89
N THR A 359 12.26 15.91 0.44
CA THR A 359 12.91 17.06 1.07
C THR A 359 11.89 18.17 1.36
N PRO A 360 12.19 19.16 2.22
CA PRO A 360 11.25 20.23 2.52
C PRO A 360 10.74 21.02 1.30
N SER A 361 11.57 21.17 0.27
CA SER A 361 11.17 21.84 -0.99
C SER A 361 10.04 21.13 -1.76
N MET A 362 9.86 19.82 -1.54
CA MET A 362 8.85 18.99 -2.23
C MET A 362 7.49 19.00 -1.53
N VAL A 363 7.41 19.48 -0.29
CA VAL A 363 6.19 19.48 0.52
C VAL A 363 4.99 20.12 -0.20
N PRO A 364 5.11 21.31 -0.83
CA PRO A 364 3.99 21.93 -1.54
C PRO A 364 3.46 21.05 -2.67
N GLN A 365 4.35 20.38 -3.41
CA GLN A 365 3.95 19.50 -4.51
C GLN A 365 3.22 18.24 -4.00
N VAL A 366 3.71 17.63 -2.94
CA VAL A 366 3.06 16.45 -2.32
C VAL A 366 1.65 16.81 -1.86
N VAL A 367 1.49 17.96 -1.22
CA VAL A 367 0.18 18.47 -0.75
C VAL A 367 -0.73 18.83 -1.93
N ALA A 368 -0.21 19.44 -2.98
CA ALA A 368 -1.00 19.76 -4.19
C ALA A 368 -1.51 18.50 -4.87
N ASP A 369 -0.74 17.41 -4.86
CA ASP A 369 -1.11 16.17 -5.53
C ASP A 369 -2.07 15.28 -4.71
N LEU A 370 -1.95 15.28 -3.38
CA LEU A 370 -2.64 14.31 -2.51
C LEU A 370 -3.58 14.96 -1.48
N GLY A 371 -3.51 16.28 -1.28
CA GLY A 371 -4.25 16.96 -0.21
C GLY A 371 -3.54 16.89 1.14
N ASN A 372 -4.29 17.13 2.22
CA ASN A 372 -3.75 17.23 3.58
C ASN A 372 -3.81 15.91 4.37
N ASP A 373 -4.67 14.97 3.97
CA ASP A 373 -4.79 13.66 4.62
C ASP A 373 -3.70 12.72 4.14
N ILE A 374 -2.45 13.12 4.40
CA ILE A 374 -1.23 12.43 4.00
C ILE A 374 -0.21 12.45 5.13
N VAL A 375 0.72 11.50 5.06
CA VAL A 375 1.96 11.51 5.84
C VAL A 375 3.13 11.80 4.90
N ILE A 376 3.96 12.76 5.24
CA ILE A 376 5.21 13.08 4.54
C ILE A 376 6.33 12.28 5.19
N GLY A 377 6.87 11.30 4.49
CA GLY A 377 7.89 10.39 5.00
C GLY A 377 9.30 10.77 4.57
N SER A 378 10.17 11.13 5.51
CA SER A 378 11.57 11.46 5.24
C SER A 378 12.53 10.83 6.24
N GLY A 379 13.60 10.23 5.75
CA GLY A 379 14.72 9.76 6.56
C GLY A 379 15.93 10.69 6.39
N GLY A 380 16.65 10.57 5.27
CA GLY A 380 17.81 11.41 4.98
C GLY A 380 17.53 12.90 5.00
N GLY A 381 16.36 13.34 4.51
CA GLY A 381 15.97 14.75 4.54
C GLY A 381 15.82 15.36 5.96
N ILE A 382 15.67 14.51 6.98
CA ILE A 382 15.67 14.93 8.39
C ILE A 382 17.05 14.72 9.01
N HIS A 383 17.60 13.51 8.93
CA HIS A 383 18.85 13.16 9.62
C HIS A 383 20.10 13.84 9.05
N ALA A 384 20.12 14.13 7.75
CA ALA A 384 21.26 14.76 7.08
C ALA A 384 21.16 16.30 7.01
N HIS A 385 20.23 16.93 7.73
CA HIS A 385 20.21 18.37 7.84
C HIS A 385 21.52 18.88 8.47
N PRO A 386 22.17 19.95 7.93
CA PRO A 386 23.46 20.43 8.45
C PRO A 386 23.50 20.74 9.95
N GLN A 387 22.37 21.15 10.52
CA GLN A 387 22.22 21.41 11.97
C GLN A 387 21.62 20.20 12.72
N GLY A 388 21.55 19.03 12.11
CA GLY A 388 21.08 17.78 12.71
C GLY A 388 19.57 17.54 12.64
N PRO A 389 19.09 16.37 13.19
CA PRO A 389 17.72 15.91 12.99
C PRO A 389 16.63 16.82 13.56
N ILE A 390 16.88 17.53 14.67
CA ILE A 390 15.92 18.50 15.24
C ILE A 390 15.63 19.60 14.21
N ALA A 391 16.67 20.18 13.64
CA ALA A 391 16.54 21.21 12.62
C ALA A 391 15.92 20.67 11.33
N GLY A 392 16.24 19.42 10.97
CA GLY A 392 15.62 18.74 9.84
C GLY A 392 14.11 18.56 10.00
N GLY A 393 13.65 18.11 11.17
CA GLY A 393 12.24 18.02 11.49
C GLY A 393 11.54 19.39 11.44
N LYS A 394 12.14 20.41 12.08
CA LYS A 394 11.65 21.79 12.04
C LYS A 394 11.54 22.33 10.61
N ALA A 395 12.54 22.09 9.77
CA ALA A 395 12.50 22.53 8.37
C ALA A 395 11.31 21.95 7.61
N PHE A 396 10.97 20.67 7.82
CA PHE A 396 9.76 20.08 7.26
C PHE A 396 8.48 20.70 7.84
N ARG A 397 8.40 20.93 9.15
CA ARG A 397 7.25 21.58 9.79
C ARG A 397 7.04 23.00 9.25
N GLN A 398 8.11 23.77 9.09
CA GLN A 398 8.09 25.10 8.48
C GLN A 398 7.63 25.04 7.02
N ALA A 399 8.04 24.02 6.24
CA ALA A 399 7.55 23.81 4.88
C ALA A 399 6.05 23.43 4.83
N ILE A 400 5.59 22.63 5.79
CA ILE A 400 4.17 22.29 5.95
C ILE A 400 3.38 23.55 6.30
N ASP A 401 3.84 24.34 7.28
CA ASP A 401 3.17 25.57 7.72
C ASP A 401 3.07 26.61 6.60
N ALA A 402 4.16 26.80 5.85
CA ALA A 402 4.17 27.64 4.65
C ALA A 402 3.12 27.19 3.63
N THR A 403 3.08 25.88 3.37
CA THR A 403 2.13 25.28 2.40
C THR A 403 0.69 25.47 2.87
N MET A 404 0.39 25.22 4.15
CA MET A 404 -0.94 25.39 4.73
C MET A 404 -1.42 26.86 4.72
N GLN A 405 -0.48 27.80 4.78
CA GLN A 405 -0.76 29.24 4.70
C GLN A 405 -0.78 29.75 3.25
N GLY A 406 -0.46 28.92 2.26
CA GLY A 406 -0.34 29.33 0.86
C GLY A 406 0.85 30.24 0.57
N ILE A 407 1.87 30.24 1.43
CA ILE A 407 3.09 31.02 1.27
C ILE A 407 4.13 30.17 0.55
N PRO A 408 4.80 30.69 -0.51
CA PRO A 408 5.89 29.97 -1.14
C PRO A 408 6.99 29.63 -0.14
N VAL A 409 7.46 28.37 -0.12
CA VAL A 409 8.49 27.92 0.87
C VAL A 409 9.77 28.75 0.82
N ALA A 410 10.16 29.25 -0.36
CA ALA A 410 11.32 30.14 -0.51
C ALA A 410 11.11 31.52 0.14
N GLU A 411 9.88 32.01 0.20
CA GLU A 411 9.54 33.25 0.90
C GLU A 411 9.50 33.04 2.40
N TYR A 412 8.83 31.95 2.84
CA TYR A 412 8.74 31.58 4.25
C TYR A 412 10.13 31.33 4.88
N ALA A 413 11.06 30.78 4.10
CA ALA A 413 12.44 30.50 4.52
C ALA A 413 13.25 31.75 4.86
N LYS A 414 12.84 32.97 4.41
CA LYS A 414 13.54 34.21 4.76
C LYS A 414 13.53 34.52 6.25
N GLU A 415 12.51 34.05 6.97
CA GLU A 415 12.29 34.22 8.40
C GLU A 415 12.48 32.90 9.20
N HIS A 416 12.84 31.81 8.51
CA HIS A 416 12.95 30.47 9.11
C HIS A 416 14.26 29.80 8.71
N GLU A 417 15.24 29.88 9.60
CA GLU A 417 16.63 29.48 9.35
C GLU A 417 16.76 28.00 8.94
N GLU A 418 16.09 27.08 9.64
CA GLU A 418 16.19 25.65 9.37
C GLU A 418 15.68 25.33 7.95
N LEU A 419 14.56 25.93 7.54
CA LEU A 419 14.05 25.79 6.19
C LEU A 419 14.99 26.39 5.15
N ALA A 420 15.55 27.58 5.41
CA ALA A 420 16.50 28.21 4.49
C ALA A 420 17.75 27.35 4.26
N ILE A 421 18.29 26.75 5.31
CA ILE A 421 19.42 25.83 5.24
C ILE A 421 19.04 24.58 4.44
N ALA A 422 17.88 23.99 4.72
CA ALA A 422 17.37 22.83 4.02
C ALA A 422 17.17 23.07 2.51
N LEU A 423 16.58 24.20 2.14
CA LEU A 423 16.40 24.58 0.73
C LEU A 423 17.73 24.76 0.01
N LYS A 424 18.74 25.30 0.68
CA LYS A 424 20.09 25.44 0.13
C LYS A 424 20.80 24.09 0.00
N GLU A 425 20.68 23.20 1.00
CA GLU A 425 21.33 21.89 1.03
C GLU A 425 20.81 20.98 -0.08
N TRP A 426 19.51 21.02 -0.33
CA TRP A 426 18.83 20.19 -1.34
C TRP A 426 18.31 20.98 -2.55
N ALA A 427 18.96 22.12 -2.89
CA ALA A 427 18.62 22.93 -4.07
C ALA A 427 18.70 22.09 -5.38
N ASP A 428 19.62 21.12 -5.42
CA ASP A 428 19.72 20.11 -6.48
C ASP A 428 19.94 18.74 -5.81
N PRO A 429 18.87 17.99 -5.53
CA PRO A 429 18.97 16.68 -4.89
C PRO A 429 19.78 15.66 -5.70
N PHE A 430 20.02 15.91 -6.99
CA PHE A 430 20.79 15.04 -7.88
C PHE A 430 22.25 15.50 -8.07
N SER A 431 22.63 16.71 -7.65
CA SER A 431 23.99 17.25 -7.84
C SER A 431 25.05 16.58 -6.97
N LYS A 432 24.66 15.96 -5.85
CA LYS A 432 25.58 15.30 -4.89
C LYS A 432 25.78 13.80 -5.15
N GLY A 433 25.77 13.38 -6.41
CA GLY A 433 26.51 12.17 -6.80
C GLY A 433 25.74 10.85 -6.81
N VAL A 434 24.44 10.84 -6.89
CA VAL A 434 23.70 9.62 -7.28
C VAL A 434 23.17 9.80 -8.70
N LYS A 435 24.04 9.59 -9.67
CA LYS A 435 23.61 9.22 -11.02
C LYS A 435 23.17 7.76 -10.94
N ILE A 436 21.85 7.52 -10.96
CA ILE A 436 21.27 6.20 -11.19
C ILE A 436 21.30 5.92 -12.69
#